data_52b2e8345745bf05c1c825821b58e79b
#
_entry.id   52b2e8345745bf05c1c825821b58e79b
#
_cell.length_a   1.000
_cell.length_b   1.000
_cell.length_c   1.000
_cell.angle_alpha   90.00
_cell.angle_beta   90.00
_cell.angle_gamma   90.00
#
_symmetry.space_group_name_H-M   'P 1'
#
loop_
_entity.id
_entity.type
_entity.pdbx_description
1 polymer ?
#
loop_
_entity_poly.entity_id
_entity_poly.type
_entity_poly.pdbx_seq_one_letter_code
_entity_poly.pdbx_strand_id
1 'polypeptide(L)'
;MSSAKTLVVSFVGMKAQEVGVKSKLNVILESDNQMLDEVMVVAYGTTKKSSFTGAASTVRGENIQKMQVSDISKSLEGSIAGVQTTSSSGTPGSSASIRIRGIGSISSSQEPLIVVDGVPYEGSLNSISTQDIESLTVLKDAAANSMYGARGSNGVIIVTTKGSKSGKAKINFEARYGFNARGVKPYDVITDAGEYYEMMYESYRNSLIPSMGYAGASQYAAQNLISGNLKYNKFAGVADNALINPLTGKLNPSATSYKWSDNWSEDPFENGSRQEYNINIAGGTENTQA
;
A
#
# COMPACT_ATOMS: atom_id res chain seq x y z
N MET A 1 -49.24 10.64 44.28
CA MET A 1 -48.95 9.95 43.01
C MET A 1 -48.82 11.00 41.91
N SER A 2 -47.65 11.22 41.38
CA SER A 2 -47.44 12.21 40.27
C SER A 2 -47.96 11.57 39.01
N SER A 3 -49.07 12.05 38.47
CA SER A 3 -49.58 11.61 37.18
C SER A 3 -48.76 12.25 36.09
N ALA A 4 -47.96 11.43 35.39
CA ALA A 4 -47.27 11.87 34.17
C ALA A 4 -48.27 12.40 33.16
N LYS A 5 -48.11 13.65 32.71
CA LYS A 5 -49.03 14.31 31.76
C LYS A 5 -48.62 14.12 30.30
N THR A 6 -47.36 13.77 30.06
CA THR A 6 -46.76 13.58 28.72
C THR A 6 -45.99 12.27 28.64
N LEU A 7 -46.12 11.64 27.50
CA LEU A 7 -45.35 10.43 27.11
C LEU A 7 -44.45 10.79 25.93
N VAL A 8 -43.19 10.49 26.01
CA VAL A 8 -42.23 10.63 24.89
C VAL A 8 -42.13 9.28 24.20
N VAL A 9 -42.52 9.26 22.92
CA VAL A 9 -42.43 8.08 22.06
C VAL A 9 -41.28 8.29 21.10
N SER A 10 -40.31 7.40 21.14
CA SER A 10 -39.14 7.42 20.22
C SER A 10 -38.91 6.04 19.64
N PHE A 11 -38.49 6.03 18.37
CA PHE A 11 -38.07 4.82 17.68
C PHE A 11 -36.83 5.15 16.83
N VAL A 12 -35.95 4.17 16.64
CA VAL A 12 -34.72 4.36 15.88
C VAL A 12 -35.05 4.79 14.44
N GLY A 13 -34.49 5.92 13.99
CA GLY A 13 -34.76 6.48 12.67
C GLY A 13 -36.06 7.30 12.53
N MET A 14 -36.74 7.60 13.65
CA MET A 14 -37.96 8.43 13.67
C MET A 14 -37.82 9.57 14.67
N LYS A 15 -38.50 10.71 14.37
CA LYS A 15 -38.53 11.87 15.25
C LYS A 15 -39.26 11.52 16.55
N ALA A 16 -38.59 11.78 17.68
CA ALA A 16 -39.24 11.62 18.97
C ALA A 16 -40.43 12.61 19.08
N GLN A 17 -41.57 12.12 19.51
CA GLN A 17 -42.81 12.91 19.65
C GLN A 17 -43.27 12.88 21.10
N GLU A 18 -43.58 14.06 21.65
CA GLU A 18 -44.25 14.20 22.96
C GLU A 18 -45.74 14.23 22.79
N VAL A 19 -46.42 13.30 23.42
CA VAL A 19 -47.88 13.16 23.32
C VAL A 19 -48.51 13.12 24.72
N GLY A 20 -49.59 13.87 24.89
CA GLY A 20 -50.33 13.85 26.15
C GLY A 20 -51.01 12.50 26.42
N VAL A 21 -50.94 12.04 27.66
CA VAL A 21 -51.49 10.74 28.07
C VAL A 21 -52.98 10.70 27.92
N LYS A 22 -53.50 9.78 27.10
CA LYS A 22 -54.92 9.48 26.89
C LYS A 22 -55.16 7.98 27.03
N SER A 23 -56.40 7.59 27.31
CA SER A 23 -56.78 6.17 27.47
C SER A 23 -56.52 5.27 26.26
N LYS A 24 -56.44 5.85 25.07
CA LYS A 24 -56.03 5.18 23.82
C LYS A 24 -55.24 6.18 22.98
N LEU A 25 -54.02 5.81 22.66
CA LEU A 25 -53.07 6.64 21.95
C LEU A 25 -52.67 5.93 20.63
N ASN A 26 -52.88 6.64 19.53
CA ASN A 26 -52.34 6.22 18.23
C ASN A 26 -51.29 7.26 17.82
N VAL A 27 -50.02 6.90 17.86
CA VAL A 27 -48.91 7.81 17.56
C VAL A 27 -48.35 7.41 16.22
N ILE A 28 -48.39 8.32 15.28
CA ILE A 28 -47.73 8.15 13.97
C ILE A 28 -46.40 8.90 14.03
N LEU A 29 -45.31 8.17 14.08
CA LEU A 29 -43.98 8.76 14.07
C LEU A 29 -43.56 9.11 12.64
N GLU A 30 -43.07 10.33 12.45
CA GLU A 30 -42.45 10.75 11.20
C GLU A 30 -41.02 10.22 11.11
N SER A 31 -40.62 9.76 9.93
CA SER A 31 -39.25 9.36 9.65
C SER A 31 -38.32 10.54 9.89
N ASP A 32 -37.30 10.34 10.71
CA ASP A 32 -36.24 11.31 10.91
C ASP A 32 -35.23 11.17 9.75
N ASN A 33 -35.64 11.70 8.60
CA ASN A 33 -34.75 11.85 7.45
C ASN A 33 -33.84 13.07 7.68
N GLN A 34 -33.12 13.12 8.82
CA GLN A 34 -31.91 13.89 8.87
C GLN A 34 -30.92 13.16 7.96
N MET A 35 -31.01 13.38 6.66
CA MET A 35 -29.86 13.27 5.79
C MET A 35 -28.82 14.20 6.43
N LEU A 36 -27.85 13.61 7.11
CA LEU A 36 -26.63 14.33 7.42
C LEU A 36 -26.16 14.84 6.07
N ASP A 37 -26.29 16.14 5.84
CA ASP A 37 -25.74 16.80 4.66
C ASP A 37 -24.24 16.51 4.68
N GLU A 38 -23.82 15.48 3.96
CA GLU A 38 -22.41 15.12 3.84
C GLU A 38 -21.71 16.27 3.13
N VAL A 39 -20.97 17.05 3.92
CA VAL A 39 -20.21 18.19 3.42
C VAL A 39 -18.91 17.66 2.84
N MET A 40 -18.61 18.08 1.63
CA MET A 40 -17.40 17.71 0.91
C MET A 40 -16.49 18.92 0.80
N VAL A 41 -15.22 18.74 1.06
CA VAL A 41 -14.20 19.78 0.81
C VAL A 41 -13.87 19.77 -0.68
N VAL A 42 -13.98 20.93 -1.30
CA VAL A 42 -13.58 21.19 -2.69
C VAL A 42 -12.53 22.29 -2.71
N ALA A 43 -11.90 22.55 -3.85
CA ALA A 43 -10.72 23.39 -4.03
C ALA A 43 -10.63 24.66 -3.17
N TYR A 44 -11.72 25.36 -2.97
CA TYR A 44 -11.71 26.67 -2.27
C TYR A 44 -12.82 26.78 -1.22
N GLY A 45 -13.27 25.66 -0.66
CA GLY A 45 -14.29 25.68 0.38
C GLY A 45 -15.00 24.36 0.58
N THR A 46 -16.05 24.40 1.37
CA THR A 46 -16.90 23.24 1.62
C THR A 46 -18.21 23.39 0.85
N THR A 47 -18.62 22.33 0.16
CA THR A 47 -19.92 22.27 -0.52
C THR A 47 -20.71 21.05 -0.08
N LYS A 48 -22.03 21.12 -0.17
CA LYS A 48 -22.88 19.96 0.10
C LYS A 48 -22.68 18.93 -1.02
N LYS A 49 -22.54 17.67 -0.69
CA LYS A 49 -22.41 16.58 -1.66
C LYS A 49 -23.57 16.55 -2.66
N SER A 50 -24.78 16.91 -2.21
CA SER A 50 -25.97 17.00 -3.03
C SER A 50 -25.93 18.12 -4.09
N SER A 51 -25.16 19.18 -3.85
CA SER A 51 -25.01 20.32 -4.76
C SER A 51 -23.77 20.23 -5.65
N PHE A 52 -22.92 19.24 -5.42
CA PHE A 52 -21.72 19.02 -6.25
C PHE A 52 -22.09 18.19 -7.49
N THR A 53 -21.99 18.79 -8.66
CA THR A 53 -22.36 18.17 -9.96
C THR A 53 -21.26 17.28 -10.53
N GLY A 54 -20.05 17.29 -9.97
CA GLY A 54 -18.91 16.50 -10.42
C GLY A 54 -18.82 15.11 -9.79
N ALA A 55 -18.10 14.20 -10.42
CA ALA A 55 -17.83 12.86 -9.86
C ALA A 55 -16.73 12.93 -8.81
N ALA A 56 -17.10 13.03 -7.55
CA ALA A 56 -16.17 12.97 -6.41
C ALA A 56 -16.53 11.79 -5.50
N SER A 57 -15.51 11.26 -4.84
CA SER A 57 -15.67 10.21 -3.82
C SER A 57 -14.83 10.55 -2.61
N THR A 58 -15.42 10.45 -1.42
CA THR A 58 -14.74 10.78 -0.16
C THR A 58 -14.61 9.53 0.70
N VAL A 59 -13.43 9.34 1.29
CA VAL A 59 -13.14 8.34 2.32
C VAL A 59 -12.85 9.10 3.62
N ARG A 60 -13.52 8.72 4.70
CA ARG A 60 -13.29 9.32 6.02
C ARG A 60 -12.02 8.78 6.64
N GLY A 61 -11.29 9.61 7.38
CA GLY A 61 -10.06 9.25 8.06
C GLY A 61 -10.20 8.04 8.99
N GLU A 62 -11.34 7.89 9.67
CA GLU A 62 -11.63 6.72 10.51
C GLU A 62 -11.57 5.39 9.74
N ASN A 63 -12.04 5.38 8.49
CA ASN A 63 -11.98 4.18 7.66
C ASN A 63 -10.54 3.90 7.20
N ILE A 64 -9.77 4.94 6.90
CA ILE A 64 -8.34 4.81 6.55
C ILE A 64 -7.56 4.23 7.72
N GLN A 65 -7.81 4.72 8.94
CA GLN A 65 -7.15 4.24 10.15
C GLN A 65 -7.47 2.77 10.48
N LYS A 66 -8.72 2.34 10.25
CA LYS A 66 -9.14 0.94 10.46
C LYS A 66 -8.43 -0.05 9.55
N MET A 67 -7.99 0.37 8.37
CA MET A 67 -7.28 -0.49 7.43
C MET A 67 -5.85 -0.82 7.86
N GLN A 68 -5.29 -0.09 8.84
CA GLN A 68 -3.95 -0.28 9.40
C GLN A 68 -2.84 -0.40 8.33
N VAL A 69 -3.01 0.30 7.22
CA VAL A 69 -2.02 0.35 6.14
C VAL A 69 -0.91 1.33 6.49
N SER A 70 0.30 0.99 6.08
CA SER A 70 1.46 1.87 6.25
C SER A 70 1.54 2.99 5.22
N ASP A 71 0.75 2.90 4.17
CA ASP A 71 0.73 3.83 3.04
C ASP A 71 -0.73 4.21 2.73
N ILE A 72 -1.01 5.51 2.75
CA ILE A 72 -2.33 6.07 2.45
C ILE A 72 -2.78 5.66 1.02
N SER A 73 -1.84 5.58 0.08
CA SER A 73 -2.13 5.17 -1.29
C SER A 73 -2.80 3.80 -1.34
N LYS A 74 -2.39 2.88 -0.47
CA LYS A 74 -3.00 1.54 -0.37
C LYS A 74 -4.41 1.55 0.22
N SER A 75 -4.74 2.55 1.04
CA SER A 75 -6.10 2.69 1.58
C SER A 75 -7.13 3.06 0.51
N LEU A 76 -6.68 3.61 -0.61
CA LEU A 76 -7.54 3.93 -1.74
C LEU A 76 -7.91 2.71 -2.59
N GLU A 77 -7.11 1.64 -2.48
CA GLU A 77 -7.33 0.40 -3.23
C GLU A 77 -8.67 -0.24 -2.82
N GLY A 78 -9.53 -0.47 -3.80
CA GLY A 78 -10.86 -1.03 -3.56
C GLY A 78 -11.85 -0.13 -2.80
N SER A 79 -11.40 1.00 -2.23
CA SER A 79 -12.27 1.93 -1.47
C SER A 79 -12.98 2.92 -2.38
N ILE A 80 -12.39 3.27 -3.51
CA ILE A 80 -12.91 4.28 -4.44
C ILE A 80 -13.01 3.72 -5.85
N ALA A 81 -14.21 3.64 -6.39
CA ALA A 81 -14.43 3.22 -7.77
C ALA A 81 -13.71 4.16 -8.76
N GLY A 82 -12.97 3.58 -9.72
CA GLY A 82 -12.21 4.33 -10.73
C GLY A 82 -10.84 4.84 -10.26
N VAL A 83 -10.41 4.48 -9.06
CA VAL A 83 -9.04 4.67 -8.59
C VAL A 83 -8.33 3.32 -8.63
N GLN A 84 -7.19 3.29 -9.27
CA GLN A 84 -6.32 2.13 -9.40
C GLN A 84 -5.00 2.43 -8.70
N THR A 85 -4.61 1.57 -7.79
CA THR A 85 -3.32 1.65 -7.11
C THR A 85 -2.48 0.45 -7.51
N THR A 86 -1.23 0.71 -7.85
CA THR A 86 -0.30 -0.35 -8.24
C THR A 86 0.97 -0.20 -7.42
N SER A 87 1.30 -1.22 -6.64
CA SER A 87 2.56 -1.30 -5.93
C SER A 87 3.55 -2.08 -6.79
N SER A 88 4.64 -1.45 -7.20
CA SER A 88 5.73 -2.09 -7.97
C SER A 88 6.67 -2.88 -7.07
N SER A 89 6.64 -2.65 -5.78
CA SER A 89 7.52 -3.27 -4.79
C SER A 89 6.75 -3.63 -3.52
N GLY A 90 7.11 -4.76 -2.92
CA GLY A 90 6.67 -5.14 -1.57
C GLY A 90 7.52 -4.52 -0.45
N THR A 91 8.49 -3.68 -0.78
CA THR A 91 9.39 -3.08 0.20
C THR A 91 8.62 -2.17 1.15
N PRO A 92 8.80 -2.32 2.47
CA PRO A 92 8.18 -1.43 3.44
C PRO A 92 8.53 0.04 3.19
N GLY A 93 7.52 0.92 3.19
CA GLY A 93 7.70 2.36 2.94
C GLY A 93 7.71 2.77 1.46
N SER A 94 7.62 1.82 0.50
CA SER A 94 7.45 2.17 -0.91
C SER A 94 6.05 2.68 -1.19
N SER A 95 5.95 3.80 -1.91
CA SER A 95 4.66 4.38 -2.33
C SER A 95 4.05 3.56 -3.47
N ALA A 96 2.74 3.39 -3.43
CA ALA A 96 2.01 2.87 -4.56
C ALA A 96 1.73 3.98 -5.58
N SER A 97 1.84 3.67 -6.87
CA SER A 97 1.40 4.56 -7.94
C SER A 97 -0.12 4.60 -8.00
N ILE A 98 -0.69 5.80 -8.07
CA ILE A 98 -2.13 6.02 -8.11
C ILE A 98 -2.53 6.49 -9.50
N ARG A 99 -3.57 5.88 -10.06
CA ARG A 99 -4.16 6.29 -11.34
C ARG A 99 -5.66 6.47 -11.18
N ILE A 100 -6.19 7.55 -11.74
CA ILE A 100 -7.61 7.86 -11.71
C ILE A 100 -8.16 7.77 -13.14
N ARG A 101 -9.17 6.88 -13.34
CA ARG A 101 -9.81 6.63 -14.65
C ARG A 101 -8.86 6.13 -15.75
N GLY A 102 -7.73 5.49 -15.40
CA GLY A 102 -6.83 4.84 -16.36
C GLY A 102 -5.67 5.73 -16.80
N ILE A 103 -5.12 5.42 -17.98
CA ILE A 103 -3.93 6.05 -18.55
C ILE A 103 -4.35 7.24 -19.40
N GLY A 104 -4.00 8.45 -18.99
CA GLY A 104 -4.33 9.68 -19.72
C GLY A 104 -3.28 10.09 -20.76
N SER A 105 -2.02 9.66 -20.59
CA SER A 105 -0.90 10.02 -21.50
C SER A 105 0.12 8.89 -21.56
N ILE A 106 0.78 8.73 -22.70
CA ILE A 106 1.86 7.76 -22.90
C ILE A 106 3.21 8.35 -22.48
N SER A 107 3.40 9.65 -22.61
CA SER A 107 4.69 10.34 -22.45
C SER A 107 4.77 11.29 -21.26
N SER A 108 3.65 11.56 -20.58
CA SER A 108 3.59 12.46 -19.41
C SER A 108 3.35 11.71 -18.13
N SER A 109 3.65 12.34 -16.98
CA SER A 109 3.29 11.81 -15.66
C SER A 109 1.79 11.52 -15.60
N GLN A 110 1.43 10.40 -14.99
CA GLN A 110 0.05 9.94 -14.81
C GLN A 110 -0.44 10.08 -13.37
N GLU A 111 0.41 10.62 -12.51
CA GLU A 111 0.09 10.80 -11.10
C GLU A 111 -0.93 11.92 -10.92
N PRO A 112 -1.93 11.72 -10.05
CA PRO A 112 -2.90 12.76 -9.72
C PRO A 112 -2.23 13.90 -8.93
N LEU A 113 -2.82 15.09 -9.02
CA LEU A 113 -2.43 16.21 -8.16
C LEU A 113 -2.85 15.95 -6.73
N ILE A 114 -1.94 16.08 -5.80
CA ILE A 114 -2.22 16.01 -4.36
C ILE A 114 -2.41 17.44 -3.85
N VAL A 115 -3.47 17.66 -3.09
CA VAL A 115 -3.77 18.94 -2.44
C VAL A 115 -4.02 18.67 -0.97
N VAL A 116 -3.26 19.34 -0.10
CA VAL A 116 -3.39 19.21 1.36
C VAL A 116 -3.91 20.52 1.90
N ASP A 117 -5.07 20.51 2.55
CA ASP A 117 -5.75 21.67 3.12
C ASP A 117 -5.84 22.88 2.16
N GLY A 118 -6.11 22.58 0.88
CA GLY A 118 -6.25 23.59 -0.17
C GLY A 118 -4.96 24.00 -0.86
N VAL A 119 -3.80 23.51 -0.41
CA VAL A 119 -2.49 23.84 -1.00
C VAL A 119 -1.96 22.65 -1.82
N PRO A 120 -1.53 22.86 -3.09
CA PRO A 120 -0.88 21.83 -3.86
C PRO A 120 0.38 21.30 -3.16
N TYR A 121 0.45 19.98 -3.05
CA TYR A 121 1.53 19.28 -2.34
C TYR A 121 2.35 18.44 -3.33
N GLU A 122 3.65 18.66 -3.38
CA GLU A 122 4.57 17.98 -4.31
C GLU A 122 5.26 16.75 -3.68
N GLY A 123 4.97 16.48 -2.42
CA GLY A 123 5.49 15.30 -1.71
C GLY A 123 4.66 14.04 -1.95
N SER A 124 5.15 12.93 -1.43
CA SER A 124 4.42 11.65 -1.45
C SER A 124 3.31 11.64 -0.39
N LEU A 125 2.19 10.97 -0.71
CA LEU A 125 1.14 10.69 0.28
C LEU A 125 1.65 9.93 1.51
N ASN A 126 2.72 9.17 1.37
CA ASN A 126 3.34 8.43 2.48
C ASN A 126 3.94 9.31 3.58
N SER A 127 4.27 10.57 3.27
CA SER A 127 4.79 11.50 4.25
C SER A 127 3.71 12.12 5.14
N ILE A 128 2.44 11.90 4.82
CA ILE A 128 1.30 12.37 5.62
C ILE A 128 0.89 11.23 6.55
N SER A 129 0.79 11.52 7.85
CA SER A 129 0.32 10.52 8.81
C SER A 129 -1.17 10.22 8.60
N THR A 130 -1.53 8.94 8.54
CA THR A 130 -2.93 8.50 8.46
C THR A 130 -3.77 8.97 9.64
N GLN A 131 -3.13 9.27 10.77
CA GLN A 131 -3.78 9.76 11.99
C GLN A 131 -4.24 11.20 11.87
N ASP A 132 -3.55 12.02 11.06
CA ASP A 132 -3.82 13.43 10.91
C ASP A 132 -4.91 13.70 9.85
N ILE A 133 -5.34 12.66 9.12
CA ILE A 133 -6.34 12.80 8.08
C ILE A 133 -7.76 12.78 8.67
N GLU A 134 -8.55 13.82 8.38
CA GLU A 134 -9.99 13.87 8.63
C GLU A 134 -10.76 13.21 7.48
N SER A 135 -10.41 13.54 6.24
CA SER A 135 -11.01 12.97 5.04
C SER A 135 -10.08 13.03 3.83
N LEU A 136 -10.30 12.13 2.89
CA LEU A 136 -9.63 12.09 1.60
C LEU A 136 -10.67 12.08 0.50
N THR A 137 -10.67 13.12 -0.33
CA THR A 137 -11.62 13.29 -1.43
C THR A 137 -10.90 13.17 -2.76
N VAL A 138 -11.38 12.29 -3.63
CA VAL A 138 -10.84 12.10 -4.97
C VAL A 138 -11.80 12.73 -5.98
N LEU A 139 -11.31 13.75 -6.68
CA LEU A 139 -12.00 14.36 -7.81
C LEU A 139 -11.62 13.61 -9.08
N LYS A 140 -12.62 13.02 -9.73
CA LYS A 140 -12.41 12.15 -10.89
C LYS A 140 -12.85 12.80 -12.19
N ASP A 141 -13.60 13.89 -12.14
CA ASP A 141 -14.24 14.53 -13.27
C ASP A 141 -13.45 15.75 -13.75
N ALA A 142 -13.43 15.97 -15.06
CA ALA A 142 -12.78 17.11 -15.67
C ALA A 142 -13.37 18.45 -15.18
N ALA A 143 -14.68 18.51 -14.93
CA ALA A 143 -15.32 19.70 -14.39
C ALA A 143 -14.83 20.06 -12.99
N ALA A 144 -14.66 19.05 -12.13
CA ALA A 144 -14.10 19.21 -10.79
C ALA A 144 -12.60 19.55 -10.82
N ASN A 145 -11.88 18.94 -11.76
CA ASN A 145 -10.44 19.13 -11.92
C ASN A 145 -10.07 20.49 -12.55
N SER A 146 -11.00 21.10 -13.31
CA SER A 146 -10.77 22.38 -13.98
C SER A 146 -10.36 23.51 -13.02
N MET A 147 -10.77 23.42 -11.75
CA MET A 147 -10.39 24.38 -10.70
C MET A 147 -8.89 24.35 -10.39
N TYR A 148 -8.18 23.26 -10.75
CA TYR A 148 -6.74 23.10 -10.55
C TYR A 148 -5.92 23.24 -11.84
N GLY A 149 -6.58 23.62 -12.95
CA GLY A 149 -5.96 23.82 -14.25
C GLY A 149 -5.35 22.55 -14.84
N ALA A 150 -4.32 22.69 -15.66
CA ALA A 150 -3.66 21.57 -16.33
C ALA A 150 -3.06 20.53 -15.37
N ARG A 151 -2.67 20.93 -14.17
CA ARG A 151 -2.14 20.01 -13.13
C ARG A 151 -3.19 19.01 -12.63
N GLY A 152 -4.46 19.35 -12.72
CA GLY A 152 -5.56 18.47 -12.36
C GLY A 152 -6.01 17.48 -13.43
N SER A 153 -5.37 17.45 -14.60
CA SER A 153 -5.79 16.62 -15.75
C SER A 153 -5.86 15.12 -15.45
N ASN A 154 -5.00 14.62 -14.59
CA ASN A 154 -4.94 13.21 -14.17
C ASN A 154 -5.84 12.90 -12.93
N GLY A 155 -6.67 13.87 -12.52
CA GLY A 155 -7.44 13.81 -11.29
C GLY A 155 -6.77 14.54 -10.14
N VAL A 156 -7.54 14.79 -9.09
CA VAL A 156 -7.07 15.49 -7.89
C VAL A 156 -7.42 14.69 -6.65
N ILE A 157 -6.46 14.55 -5.76
CA ILE A 157 -6.63 13.95 -4.44
C ILE A 157 -6.55 15.07 -3.41
N ILE A 158 -7.66 15.38 -2.76
CA ILE A 158 -7.72 16.37 -1.69
C ILE A 158 -7.62 15.65 -0.36
N VAL A 159 -6.60 15.97 0.40
CA VAL A 159 -6.39 15.52 1.76
C VAL A 159 -6.81 16.66 2.69
N THR A 160 -7.78 16.40 3.55
CA THR A 160 -8.17 17.32 4.61
C THR A 160 -7.63 16.79 5.93
N THR A 161 -6.85 17.60 6.62
CA THR A 161 -6.30 17.23 7.91
C THR A 161 -7.27 17.55 9.04
N LYS A 162 -7.08 16.90 10.17
CA LYS A 162 -7.88 17.16 11.37
C LYS A 162 -7.54 18.53 11.92
N GLY A 163 -8.50 19.45 11.83
CA GLY A 163 -8.40 20.75 12.48
C GLY A 163 -8.76 20.67 13.97
N SER A 164 -8.24 21.60 14.74
CA SER A 164 -8.67 21.77 16.12
C SER A 164 -10.10 22.32 16.17
N LYS A 165 -10.89 21.82 17.13
CA LYS A 165 -12.27 22.32 17.39
C LYS A 165 -12.25 23.08 18.72
N SER A 166 -13.02 24.17 18.79
CA SER A 166 -13.21 24.88 20.05
C SER A 166 -13.79 23.93 21.09
N GLY A 167 -13.27 23.95 22.32
CA GLY A 167 -13.72 23.11 23.41
C GLY A 167 -12.59 22.65 24.33
N LYS A 168 -12.92 21.76 25.25
CA LYS A 168 -11.93 21.20 26.18
C LYS A 168 -10.87 20.42 25.42
N ALA A 169 -9.62 20.57 25.86
CA ALA A 169 -8.50 19.82 25.29
C ALA A 169 -8.76 18.29 25.31
N LYS A 170 -8.63 17.65 24.17
CA LYS A 170 -8.67 16.20 24.02
C LYS A 170 -7.28 15.71 23.70
N ILE A 171 -6.82 14.76 24.48
CA ILE A 171 -5.53 14.10 24.31
C ILE A 171 -5.82 12.69 23.81
N ASN A 172 -5.33 12.36 22.62
CA ASN A 172 -5.37 11.02 22.08
C ASN A 172 -3.93 10.49 22.00
N PHE A 173 -3.73 9.31 22.58
CA PHE A 173 -2.49 8.57 22.46
C PHE A 173 -2.77 7.24 21.77
N GLU A 174 -1.99 6.93 20.76
CA GLU A 174 -2.07 5.67 20.04
C GLU A 174 -0.68 5.08 19.88
N ALA A 175 -0.55 3.80 20.23
CA ALA A 175 0.67 3.03 20.05
C ALA A 175 0.37 1.81 19.16
N ARG A 176 1.16 1.61 18.13
CA ARG A 176 1.07 0.47 17.23
C ARG A 176 2.39 -0.29 17.24
N TYR A 177 2.28 -1.60 17.32
CA TYR A 177 3.40 -2.51 17.19
C TYR A 177 3.10 -3.53 16.10
N GLY A 178 4.03 -3.77 15.20
CA GLY A 178 3.84 -4.68 14.09
C GLY A 178 5.15 -5.34 13.65
N PHE A 179 5.00 -6.38 12.85
CA PHE A 179 6.11 -7.09 12.22
C PHE A 179 5.96 -6.98 10.71
N ASN A 180 7.07 -6.71 10.05
CA ASN A 180 7.18 -6.84 8.61
C ASN A 180 7.87 -8.16 8.31
N ALA A 181 7.18 -9.04 7.61
CA ALA A 181 7.73 -10.31 7.16
C ALA A 181 7.49 -10.48 5.65
N ARG A 182 8.28 -11.31 5.01
CA ARG A 182 8.11 -11.64 3.60
C ARG A 182 6.77 -12.37 3.40
N GLY A 183 5.83 -11.74 2.69
CA GLY A 183 4.49 -12.30 2.46
C GLY A 183 4.42 -13.36 1.35
N VAL A 184 5.40 -13.35 0.44
CA VAL A 184 5.45 -14.29 -0.69
C VAL A 184 6.63 -15.22 -0.48
N LYS A 185 6.40 -16.53 -0.50
CA LYS A 185 7.49 -17.51 -0.47
C LYS A 185 8.38 -17.36 -1.70
N PRO A 186 9.71 -17.52 -1.56
CA PRO A 186 10.59 -17.62 -2.72
C PRO A 186 10.20 -18.85 -3.55
N TYR A 187 10.45 -18.77 -4.84
CA TYR A 187 10.39 -19.95 -5.67
C TYR A 187 11.41 -20.99 -5.19
N ASP A 188 11.10 -22.26 -5.41
CA ASP A 188 12.08 -23.31 -5.17
C ASP A 188 13.27 -23.07 -6.09
N VAL A 189 14.43 -22.96 -5.49
CA VAL A 189 15.71 -22.74 -6.18
C VAL A 189 16.67 -23.86 -5.82
N ILE A 190 17.62 -24.14 -6.70
CA ILE A 190 18.71 -25.06 -6.41
C ILE A 190 19.56 -24.48 -5.29
N THR A 191 19.53 -25.07 -4.11
CA THR A 191 20.30 -24.64 -2.94
C THR A 191 21.64 -25.36 -2.82
N ASP A 192 21.74 -26.57 -3.38
CA ASP A 192 22.98 -27.31 -3.44
C ASP A 192 23.92 -26.78 -4.52
N ALA A 193 25.13 -26.35 -4.10
CA ALA A 193 26.08 -25.80 -5.02
C ALA A 193 26.62 -26.84 -6.02
N GLY A 194 26.71 -28.11 -5.61
CA GLY A 194 27.15 -29.19 -6.50
C GLY A 194 26.15 -29.41 -7.64
N GLU A 195 24.89 -29.52 -7.32
CA GLU A 195 23.80 -29.64 -8.29
C GLU A 195 23.75 -28.44 -9.26
N TYR A 196 23.97 -27.23 -8.74
CA TYR A 196 24.04 -26.03 -9.57
C TYR A 196 25.19 -26.07 -10.57
N TYR A 197 26.40 -26.51 -10.11
CA TYR A 197 27.55 -26.59 -10.99
C TYR A 197 27.42 -27.72 -12.03
N GLU A 198 26.79 -28.85 -11.68
CA GLU A 198 26.49 -29.92 -12.62
C GLU A 198 25.50 -29.44 -13.70
N MET A 199 24.45 -28.74 -13.32
CA MET A 199 23.48 -28.18 -14.26
C MET A 199 24.12 -27.13 -15.19
N MET A 200 24.94 -26.26 -14.66
CA MET A 200 25.67 -25.26 -15.46
C MET A 200 26.66 -25.89 -16.42
N TYR A 201 27.33 -26.97 -16.02
CA TYR A 201 28.17 -27.79 -16.90
C TYR A 201 27.37 -28.39 -18.06
N GLU A 202 26.21 -28.98 -17.75
CA GLU A 202 25.32 -29.56 -18.79
C GLU A 202 24.86 -28.50 -19.78
N SER A 203 24.43 -27.36 -19.30
CA SER A 203 24.03 -26.23 -20.13
C SER A 203 25.18 -25.78 -21.05
N TYR A 204 26.37 -25.60 -20.49
CA TYR A 204 27.55 -25.17 -21.25
C TYR A 204 27.98 -26.23 -22.26
N ARG A 205 28.04 -27.50 -21.89
CA ARG A 205 28.32 -28.63 -22.80
C ARG A 205 27.34 -28.65 -23.96
N ASN A 206 26.01 -28.53 -23.67
CA ASN A 206 24.98 -28.62 -24.68
C ASN A 206 25.08 -27.48 -25.70
N SER A 207 25.51 -26.32 -25.29
CA SER A 207 25.77 -25.19 -26.21
C SER A 207 26.92 -25.43 -27.18
N LEU A 208 27.88 -26.29 -26.82
CA LEU A 208 29.07 -26.60 -27.58
C LEU A 208 28.94 -27.82 -28.50
N ILE A 209 27.97 -28.71 -28.25
CA ILE A 209 27.75 -29.92 -29.03
C ILE A 209 27.69 -29.66 -30.55
N PRO A 210 26.99 -28.64 -31.06
CA PRO A 210 26.88 -28.39 -32.49
C PRO A 210 28.26 -28.15 -33.16
N SER A 211 29.22 -27.60 -32.41
CA SER A 211 30.55 -27.24 -32.96
C SER A 211 31.63 -28.26 -32.75
N MET A 212 31.55 -29.04 -31.66
CA MET A 212 32.66 -29.92 -31.21
C MET A 212 32.24 -31.39 -31.10
N GLY A 213 30.96 -31.72 -31.26
CA GLY A 213 30.41 -33.02 -30.95
C GLY A 213 30.36 -33.28 -29.43
N TYR A 214 29.69 -34.37 -29.04
CA TYR A 214 29.44 -34.63 -27.62
C TYR A 214 30.71 -34.80 -26.76
N ALA A 215 31.65 -35.62 -27.22
CA ALA A 215 32.87 -35.91 -26.46
C ALA A 215 33.79 -34.68 -26.33
N GLY A 216 33.96 -33.93 -27.42
CA GLY A 216 34.75 -32.68 -27.41
C GLY A 216 34.11 -31.63 -26.52
N ALA A 217 32.80 -31.45 -26.64
CA ALA A 217 32.02 -30.50 -25.82
C ALA A 217 32.11 -30.85 -24.33
N SER A 218 31.98 -32.16 -24.00
CA SER A 218 32.06 -32.62 -22.60
C SER A 218 33.40 -32.28 -21.97
N GLN A 219 34.49 -32.54 -22.68
CA GLN A 219 35.83 -32.31 -22.17
C GLN A 219 36.15 -30.80 -22.08
N TYR A 220 35.80 -30.05 -23.12
CA TYR A 220 36.01 -28.62 -23.13
C TYR A 220 35.19 -27.90 -22.03
N ALA A 221 33.91 -28.26 -21.89
CA ALA A 221 33.03 -27.67 -20.87
C ALA A 221 33.53 -27.97 -19.45
N ALA A 222 34.01 -29.21 -19.16
CA ALA A 222 34.56 -29.55 -17.84
C ALA A 222 35.82 -28.73 -17.50
N GLN A 223 36.72 -28.56 -18.47
CA GLN A 223 37.95 -27.81 -18.27
C GLN A 223 37.73 -26.30 -18.15
N ASN A 224 36.74 -25.78 -18.82
CA ASN A 224 36.48 -24.33 -18.94
C ASN A 224 35.21 -23.88 -18.24
N LEU A 225 34.56 -24.69 -17.40
CA LEU A 225 33.35 -24.32 -16.69
C LEU A 225 33.54 -23.03 -15.90
N ILE A 226 34.61 -22.92 -15.16
CA ILE A 226 34.89 -21.74 -14.33
C ILE A 226 35.37 -20.58 -15.18
N SER A 227 36.41 -20.76 -15.98
CA SER A 227 37.03 -19.68 -16.76
C SER A 227 36.09 -19.15 -17.86
N GLY A 228 35.36 -20.04 -18.52
CA GLY A 228 34.48 -19.71 -19.64
C GLY A 228 33.10 -19.24 -19.23
N ASN A 229 32.53 -19.80 -18.17
CA ASN A 229 31.13 -19.61 -17.83
C ASN A 229 30.91 -18.99 -16.44
N LEU A 230 31.20 -19.73 -15.35
CA LEU A 230 30.83 -19.33 -13.99
C LEU A 230 31.71 -18.24 -13.36
N LYS A 231 32.97 -18.13 -13.79
CA LYS A 231 33.99 -17.19 -13.28
C LYS A 231 34.44 -17.45 -11.84
N TYR A 232 33.71 -18.20 -11.05
CA TYR A 232 33.99 -18.45 -9.64
C TYR A 232 33.93 -19.95 -9.33
N ASN A 233 34.93 -20.46 -8.61
CA ASN A 233 34.91 -21.79 -8.02
C ASN A 233 34.64 -21.67 -6.51
N LYS A 234 33.47 -22.06 -6.09
CA LYS A 234 33.05 -22.06 -4.69
C LYS A 234 33.73 -23.14 -3.86
N PHE A 235 34.20 -24.20 -4.50
CA PHE A 235 34.76 -25.35 -3.81
C PHE A 235 36.26 -25.14 -3.45
N ALA A 236 36.63 -25.51 -2.23
CA ALA A 236 37.99 -25.48 -1.77
C ALA A 236 38.68 -26.80 -2.13
N GLY A 237 40.01 -26.75 -2.37
CA GLY A 237 40.84 -27.94 -2.55
C GLY A 237 40.70 -28.64 -3.91
N VAL A 238 39.85 -28.14 -4.82
CA VAL A 238 39.70 -28.68 -6.17
C VAL A 238 40.01 -27.61 -7.20
N ALA A 239 40.88 -27.95 -8.16
CA ALA A 239 41.20 -27.03 -9.24
C ALA A 239 40.03 -26.78 -10.19
N ASP A 240 39.99 -25.59 -10.81
CA ASP A 240 38.89 -25.14 -11.67
C ASP A 240 38.63 -26.08 -12.85
N ASN A 241 39.66 -26.68 -13.42
CA ASN A 241 39.60 -27.60 -14.55
C ASN A 241 39.35 -29.06 -14.17
N ALA A 242 39.28 -29.38 -12.86
CA ALA A 242 39.06 -30.71 -12.31
C ALA A 242 37.74 -30.80 -11.51
N LEU A 243 36.93 -29.78 -11.57
CA LEU A 243 35.73 -29.67 -10.74
C LEU A 243 34.63 -30.64 -11.20
N ILE A 244 34.45 -30.84 -12.50
CA ILE A 244 33.48 -31.75 -13.09
C ILE A 244 34.19 -32.88 -13.84
N ASN A 245 33.73 -34.09 -13.62
CA ASN A 245 34.21 -35.25 -14.40
C ASN A 245 33.53 -35.21 -15.80
N PRO A 246 34.31 -35.10 -16.90
CA PRO A 246 33.72 -34.96 -18.24
C PRO A 246 32.98 -36.22 -18.73
N LEU A 247 33.29 -37.39 -18.17
CA LEU A 247 32.65 -38.66 -18.56
C LEU A 247 31.30 -38.85 -17.91
N THR A 248 31.16 -38.44 -16.65
CA THR A 248 29.91 -38.62 -15.88
C THR A 248 29.06 -37.37 -15.79
N GLY A 249 29.66 -36.21 -16.02
CA GLY A 249 29.00 -34.90 -15.80
C GLY A 249 28.81 -34.56 -14.33
N LYS A 250 29.39 -35.33 -13.42
CA LYS A 250 29.22 -35.17 -11.99
C LYS A 250 30.35 -34.40 -11.35
N LEU A 251 30.03 -33.74 -10.23
CA LEU A 251 31.00 -33.05 -9.40
C LEU A 251 32.11 -34.00 -8.93
N ASN A 252 33.32 -33.49 -8.84
CA ASN A 252 34.43 -34.23 -8.29
C ASN A 252 34.17 -34.60 -6.82
N PRO A 253 34.27 -35.88 -6.42
CA PRO A 253 33.98 -36.30 -5.05
C PRO A 253 34.85 -35.61 -3.97
N SER A 254 35.99 -35.04 -4.36
CA SER A 254 36.86 -34.26 -3.46
C SER A 254 36.34 -32.83 -3.21
N ALA A 255 35.32 -32.37 -3.93
CA ALA A 255 34.72 -31.05 -3.78
C ALA A 255 33.66 -31.06 -2.62
N THR A 256 34.15 -31.20 -1.39
CA THR A 256 33.32 -31.38 -0.20
C THR A 256 33.25 -30.13 0.70
N SER A 257 34.15 -29.18 0.51
CA SER A 257 34.20 -27.97 1.33
C SER A 257 34.05 -26.71 0.49
N TYR A 258 33.41 -25.71 1.06
CA TYR A 258 33.18 -24.42 0.40
C TYR A 258 34.20 -23.38 0.88
N LYS A 259 34.59 -22.45 -0.02
CA LYS A 259 35.39 -21.27 0.31
C LYS A 259 34.58 -20.22 1.05
N TRP A 260 33.29 -20.17 0.76
CA TRP A 260 32.31 -19.28 1.41
C TRP A 260 30.91 -19.93 1.37
N SER A 261 30.07 -19.53 2.30
CA SER A 261 28.69 -20.06 2.46
C SER A 261 27.70 -18.94 2.71
N ASP A 262 27.55 -18.00 1.76
CA ASP A 262 26.63 -16.91 1.87
C ASP A 262 25.28 -17.28 1.23
N ASN A 263 24.18 -16.93 1.89
CA ASN A 263 22.85 -17.09 1.34
C ASN A 263 22.19 -15.72 1.07
N TRP A 264 22.58 -15.11 -0.02
CA TRP A 264 22.06 -13.80 -0.45
C TRP A 264 20.55 -13.76 -0.72
N SER A 265 19.88 -14.91 -0.76
CA SER A 265 18.42 -14.97 -0.91
C SER A 265 17.69 -14.83 0.42
N GLU A 266 18.35 -15.10 1.54
CA GLU A 266 17.76 -15.05 2.89
C GLU A 266 18.30 -13.90 3.73
N ASP A 267 19.61 -13.67 3.69
CA ASP A 267 20.30 -12.68 4.52
C ASP A 267 19.74 -11.25 4.42
N PRO A 268 19.28 -10.75 3.25
CA PRO A 268 18.66 -9.42 3.16
C PRO A 268 17.21 -9.35 3.67
N PHE A 269 16.57 -10.49 3.96
CA PHE A 269 15.16 -10.58 4.29
C PHE A 269 14.92 -10.98 5.75
N GLU A 270 15.46 -10.19 6.67
CA GLU A 270 15.10 -10.35 8.08
C GLU A 270 13.73 -9.76 8.40
N ASN A 271 13.06 -10.35 9.38
CA ASN A 271 11.80 -9.81 9.88
C ASN A 271 12.08 -8.52 10.66
N GLY A 272 11.51 -7.42 10.17
CA GLY A 272 11.61 -6.12 10.82
C GLY A 272 10.51 -5.88 11.85
N SER A 273 10.83 -5.27 12.98
CA SER A 273 9.83 -4.73 13.89
C SER A 273 9.48 -3.30 13.52
N ARG A 274 8.19 -2.94 13.62
CA ARG A 274 7.69 -1.58 13.44
C ARG A 274 7.02 -1.12 14.73
N GLN A 275 7.39 0.07 15.17
CA GLN A 275 6.77 0.74 16.30
C GLN A 275 6.34 2.14 15.86
N GLU A 276 5.13 2.51 16.20
CA GLU A 276 4.56 3.80 15.87
C GLU A 276 3.84 4.34 17.11
N TYR A 277 4.17 5.56 17.49
CA TYR A 277 3.60 6.24 18.63
C TYR A 277 3.07 7.60 18.16
N ASN A 278 1.77 7.82 18.31
CA ASN A 278 1.12 9.07 17.94
C ASN A 278 0.50 9.72 19.17
N ILE A 279 0.77 11.00 19.36
CA ILE A 279 0.13 11.83 20.38
C ILE A 279 -0.52 13.00 19.64
N ASN A 280 -1.83 13.12 19.79
CA ASN A 280 -2.59 14.24 19.25
C ASN A 280 -3.28 14.98 20.39
N ILE A 281 -3.05 16.27 20.46
CA ILE A 281 -3.64 17.18 21.45
C ILE A 281 -4.41 18.25 20.67
N ALA A 282 -5.70 18.29 20.83
CA ALA A 282 -6.56 19.25 20.15
C ALA A 282 -7.51 19.93 21.14
N GLY A 283 -7.61 21.23 21.07
CA GLY A 283 -8.51 22.01 21.91
C GLY A 283 -8.36 23.50 21.64
N GLY A 284 -9.16 24.32 22.28
CA GLY A 284 -9.09 25.76 22.13
C GLY A 284 -10.35 26.48 22.53
N THR A 285 -10.31 27.78 22.43
CA THR A 285 -11.47 28.69 22.57
C THR A 285 -11.95 29.12 21.19
N GLU A 286 -13.06 29.87 21.10
CA GLU A 286 -13.54 30.43 19.82
C GLU A 286 -12.48 31.33 19.13
N ASN A 287 -11.61 31.96 19.91
CA ASN A 287 -10.60 32.89 19.41
C ASN A 287 -9.19 32.29 19.29
N THR A 288 -8.94 31.12 19.86
CA THR A 288 -7.61 30.46 19.88
C THR A 288 -7.79 28.96 19.79
N GLN A 289 -7.32 28.37 18.69
CA GLN A 289 -7.37 26.92 18.45
C GLN A 289 -5.94 26.40 18.22
N ALA A 290 -5.62 25.25 18.80
CA ALA A 290 -4.32 24.57 18.69
C ALA A 290 -4.54 23.05 18.45
#